data_d65f2118b672251527d1c0a94d61246d
#
_entry.id   d65f2118b672251527d1c0a94d61246d
#
_cell.length_a   1.000
_cell.length_b   1.000
_cell.length_c   1.000
_cell.angle_alpha   90.00
_cell.angle_beta   90.00
_cell.angle_gamma   90.00
#
_symmetry.space_group_name_H-M   'P 1'
#
loop_
_entity.id
_entity.type
_entity.pdbx_description
1 polymer ?
#
loop_
_entity_poly.entity_id
_entity_poly.type
_entity_poly.pdbx_seq_one_letter_code
_entity_poly.pdbx_strand_id
1 'polypeptide(L)'
;MSGWGRQNSSSVMRRDVLLKALTHRTPLRSVLARRFIQQFSLFSYEQRLAIEAVDRPHYGYCIFQAARLANLLEYSRISALEFGCGGGNGLLNAEMHIKEVTKLFSVDIDLYGFDAGSGLPAPTDYRGHAPLFSARLI
;
A
#
# COMPACT_ATOMS: atom_id res chain seq x y z
N MET A 1 -41.30 5.31 -7.39
CA MET A 1 -40.95 4.00 -7.94
C MET A 1 -39.46 4.01 -8.16
N SER A 2 -38.71 3.47 -7.20
CA SER A 2 -37.26 3.54 -7.08
C SER A 2 -36.65 2.24 -7.58
N GLY A 3 -35.99 2.29 -8.73
CA GLY A 3 -35.23 1.15 -9.26
C GLY A 3 -33.80 1.15 -8.70
N TRP A 4 -33.54 0.38 -7.67
CA TRP A 4 -32.19 0.06 -7.22
C TRP A 4 -31.58 -0.95 -8.19
N GLY A 5 -30.65 -0.49 -9.02
CA GLY A 5 -29.83 -1.37 -9.86
C GLY A 5 -28.95 -2.26 -8.99
N ARG A 6 -29.22 -3.56 -8.99
CA ARG A 6 -28.34 -4.59 -8.45
C ARG A 6 -27.05 -4.61 -9.25
N GLN A 7 -26.01 -3.99 -8.71
CA GLN A 7 -24.66 -4.18 -9.24
C GLN A 7 -24.26 -5.65 -9.05
N ASN A 8 -23.70 -6.19 -10.11
CA ASN A 8 -23.27 -7.58 -10.27
C ASN A 8 -22.07 -7.90 -9.38
N SER A 9 -22.29 -8.08 -8.07
CA SER A 9 -21.23 -8.36 -7.07
C SER A 9 -20.64 -9.77 -7.19
N SER A 10 -21.26 -10.65 -7.96
CA SER A 10 -20.87 -12.06 -8.04
C SER A 10 -19.62 -12.33 -8.89
N SER A 11 -19.31 -11.49 -9.88
CA SER A 11 -18.15 -11.69 -10.76
C SER A 11 -16.84 -11.19 -10.14
N VAL A 12 -16.90 -10.13 -9.33
CA VAL A 12 -15.75 -9.57 -8.62
C VAL A 12 -15.32 -10.53 -7.51
N MET A 13 -16.26 -11.05 -6.74
CA MET A 13 -15.99 -11.98 -5.63
C MET A 13 -15.36 -13.30 -6.09
N ARG A 14 -15.70 -13.81 -7.28
CA ARG A 14 -15.09 -15.03 -7.84
C ARG A 14 -13.63 -14.82 -8.28
N ARG A 15 -13.29 -13.65 -8.80
CA ARG A 15 -11.92 -13.33 -9.21
C ARG A 15 -10.97 -13.20 -8.01
N ASP A 16 -11.42 -12.58 -6.93
CA ASP A 16 -10.63 -12.41 -5.70
C ASP A 16 -10.35 -13.75 -5.00
N VAL A 17 -11.31 -14.66 -5.00
CA VAL A 17 -11.15 -16.01 -4.44
C VAL A 17 -10.17 -16.85 -5.27
N LEU A 18 -10.23 -16.77 -6.60
CA LEU A 18 -9.29 -17.46 -7.49
C LEU A 18 -7.86 -16.92 -7.35
N LEU A 19 -7.71 -15.60 -7.24
CA LEU A 19 -6.41 -14.95 -7.03
C LEU A 19 -5.80 -15.34 -5.68
N LYS A 20 -6.59 -15.37 -4.60
CA LYS A 20 -6.13 -15.86 -3.29
C LYS A 20 -5.73 -17.33 -3.34
N ALA A 21 -6.46 -18.17 -4.04
CA ALA A 21 -6.13 -19.60 -4.19
C ALA A 21 -4.83 -19.83 -4.96
N LEU A 22 -4.54 -19.01 -5.98
CA LEU A 22 -3.31 -19.08 -6.78
C LEU A 22 -2.06 -18.57 -6.01
N THR A 23 -2.22 -17.62 -5.11
CA THR A 23 -1.12 -17.02 -4.36
C THR A 23 -0.77 -17.80 -3.07
N HIS A 24 -1.67 -18.63 -2.55
CA HIS A 24 -1.50 -19.30 -1.23
C HIS A 24 -0.75 -20.64 -1.26
N ARG A 25 -0.49 -21.23 -2.42
CA ARG A 25 -0.07 -22.65 -2.47
C ARG A 25 1.42 -22.98 -2.52
N THR A 26 2.31 -22.02 -2.90
CA THR A 26 3.77 -22.23 -2.82
C THR A 26 4.51 -20.88 -2.84
N PRO A 27 5.58 -20.66 -2.06
CA PRO A 27 6.25 -19.36 -1.94
C PRO A 27 6.82 -18.84 -3.28
N LEU A 28 7.36 -19.70 -4.13
CA LEU A 28 7.95 -19.32 -5.43
C LEU A 28 6.87 -18.93 -6.47
N ARG A 29 5.78 -19.67 -6.51
CA ARG A 29 4.65 -19.38 -7.43
C ARG A 29 3.94 -18.08 -7.05
N SER A 30 3.80 -17.80 -5.75
CA SER A 30 3.20 -16.55 -5.28
C SER A 30 4.05 -15.33 -5.64
N VAL A 31 5.37 -15.42 -5.54
CA VAL A 31 6.29 -14.32 -5.91
C VAL A 31 6.24 -14.05 -7.40
N LEU A 32 6.28 -15.09 -8.24
CA LEU A 32 6.19 -14.94 -9.69
C LEU A 32 4.82 -14.41 -10.13
N ALA A 33 3.73 -14.92 -9.54
CA ALA A 33 2.38 -14.44 -9.82
C ALA A 33 2.20 -12.97 -9.41
N ARG A 34 2.72 -12.56 -8.24
CA ARG A 34 2.69 -11.16 -7.80
C ARG A 34 3.47 -10.26 -8.76
N ARG A 35 4.68 -10.63 -9.18
CA ARG A 35 5.47 -9.88 -10.17
C ARG A 35 4.75 -9.77 -11.50
N PHE A 36 4.15 -10.87 -11.97
CA PHE A 36 3.36 -10.85 -13.20
C PHE A 36 2.17 -9.91 -13.09
N ILE A 37 1.43 -9.95 -11.99
CA ILE A 37 0.27 -9.08 -11.72
C ILE A 37 0.70 -7.61 -11.60
N GLN A 38 1.88 -7.33 -11.04
CA GLN A 38 2.44 -5.98 -10.98
C GLN A 38 2.78 -5.41 -12.36
N GLN A 39 3.27 -6.26 -13.26
CA GLN A 39 3.73 -5.87 -14.59
C GLN A 39 2.58 -5.68 -15.60
N PHE A 40 1.51 -6.42 -15.44
CA PHE A 40 0.35 -6.34 -16.33
C PHE A 40 -0.81 -5.65 -15.59
N SER A 41 -1.23 -4.48 -16.09
CA SER A 41 -2.35 -3.67 -15.55
C SER A 41 -3.73 -4.31 -15.75
N LEU A 42 -3.81 -5.65 -15.67
CA LEU A 42 -5.05 -6.42 -15.81
C LEU A 42 -5.97 -6.33 -14.58
N PHE A 43 -5.43 -5.83 -13.46
CA PHE A 43 -6.13 -5.76 -12.19
C PHE A 43 -6.21 -4.31 -11.70
N SER A 44 -7.33 -3.95 -11.08
CA SER A 44 -7.47 -2.65 -10.42
C SER A 44 -6.46 -2.50 -9.28
N TYR A 45 -6.15 -1.26 -8.90
CA TYR A 45 -5.28 -1.00 -7.77
C TYR A 45 -5.78 -1.67 -6.48
N GLU A 46 -7.09 -1.60 -6.21
CA GLU A 46 -7.74 -2.25 -5.06
C GLU A 46 -7.54 -3.77 -5.06
N GLN A 47 -7.67 -4.42 -6.22
CA GLN A 47 -7.44 -5.86 -6.35
C GLN A 47 -5.97 -6.22 -6.11
N ARG A 48 -5.04 -5.44 -6.66
CA ARG A 48 -3.60 -5.63 -6.43
C ARG A 48 -3.24 -5.44 -4.96
N LEU A 49 -3.84 -4.46 -4.30
CA LEU A 49 -3.64 -4.19 -2.89
C LEU A 49 -4.18 -5.34 -2.02
N ALA A 50 -5.37 -5.85 -2.33
CA ALA A 50 -6.01 -6.94 -1.58
C ALA A 50 -5.20 -8.26 -1.59
N ILE A 51 -4.39 -8.49 -2.62
CA ILE A 51 -3.50 -9.65 -2.74
C ILE A 51 -2.03 -9.32 -2.44
N GLU A 52 -1.78 -8.10 -1.92
CA GLU A 52 -0.44 -7.58 -1.63
C GLU A 52 0.51 -7.57 -2.84
N ALA A 53 -0.04 -7.44 -4.06
CA ALA A 53 0.73 -7.34 -5.30
C ALA A 53 1.09 -5.88 -5.62
N VAL A 54 1.55 -5.15 -4.61
CA VAL A 54 2.07 -3.78 -4.68
C VAL A 54 3.32 -3.70 -3.81
N ASP A 55 4.18 -2.73 -4.05
CA ASP A 55 5.32 -2.49 -3.16
C ASP A 55 4.82 -1.95 -1.82
N ARG A 56 5.43 -2.41 -0.71
CA ARG A 56 5.05 -2.01 0.66
C ARG A 56 3.52 -1.94 0.87
N PRO A 57 2.82 -3.06 0.78
CA PRO A 57 1.35 -3.10 0.77
C PRO A 57 0.71 -2.46 2.01
N HIS A 58 1.43 -2.40 3.14
CA HIS A 58 0.99 -1.71 4.35
C HIS A 58 0.83 -0.20 4.15
N TYR A 59 1.75 0.47 3.39
CA TYR A 59 1.59 1.88 3.01
C TYR A 59 0.35 2.07 2.13
N GLY A 60 0.25 1.24 1.08
CA GLY A 60 -0.89 1.28 0.17
C GLY A 60 -2.22 1.07 0.87
N TYR A 61 -2.28 0.10 1.80
CA TYR A 61 -3.49 -0.17 2.57
C TYR A 61 -3.92 1.01 3.45
N CYS A 62 -2.96 1.59 4.21
CA CYS A 62 -3.25 2.74 5.07
C CYS A 62 -3.74 3.95 4.26
N ILE A 63 -3.05 4.30 3.17
CA ILE A 63 -3.40 5.43 2.30
C ILE A 63 -4.76 5.20 1.64
N PHE A 64 -5.01 3.99 1.13
CA PHE A 64 -6.29 3.64 0.50
C PHE A 64 -7.46 3.76 1.48
N GLN A 65 -7.34 3.20 2.69
CA GLN A 65 -8.41 3.26 3.67
C GLN A 65 -8.65 4.67 4.21
N ALA A 66 -7.58 5.46 4.40
CA ALA A 66 -7.69 6.86 4.81
C ALA A 66 -8.41 7.69 3.76
N ALA A 67 -8.04 7.57 2.49
CA ALA A 67 -8.71 8.29 1.40
C ALA A 67 -10.16 7.85 1.21
N ARG A 68 -10.44 6.54 1.31
CA ARG A 68 -11.81 6.01 1.28
C ARG A 68 -12.67 6.59 2.39
N LEU A 69 -12.15 6.64 3.62
CA LEU A 69 -12.85 7.22 4.76
C LEU A 69 -13.05 8.73 4.57
N ALA A 70 -12.03 9.45 4.14
CA ALA A 70 -12.11 10.87 3.84
C ALA A 70 -13.20 11.17 2.80
N ASN A 71 -13.23 10.38 1.72
CA ASN A 71 -14.26 10.52 0.68
C ASN A 71 -15.66 10.22 1.20
N LEU A 72 -15.84 9.25 2.10
CA LEU A 72 -17.11 8.95 2.76
C LEU A 72 -17.57 10.07 3.70
N LEU A 73 -16.62 10.78 4.31
CA LEU A 73 -16.86 11.91 5.22
C LEU A 73 -16.88 13.27 4.49
N GLU A 74 -16.82 13.24 3.15
CA GLU A 74 -16.83 14.44 2.29
C GLU A 74 -15.65 15.40 2.53
N TYR A 75 -14.52 14.89 3.05
CA TYR A 75 -13.28 15.65 3.11
C TYR A 75 -12.63 15.70 1.73
N SER A 76 -12.27 16.91 1.28
CA SER A 76 -11.59 17.12 -0.01
C SER A 76 -10.08 16.92 0.09
N ARG A 77 -9.50 16.93 1.31
CA ARG A 77 -8.05 16.85 1.53
C ARG A 77 -7.71 16.18 2.86
N ILE A 78 -6.64 15.37 2.85
CA ILE A 78 -6.03 14.78 4.05
C ILE A 78 -4.50 14.89 3.97
N SER A 79 -3.82 14.65 5.09
CA SER A 79 -2.36 14.60 5.15
C SER A 79 -1.87 13.22 5.59
N ALA A 80 -0.83 12.74 4.93
CA ALA A 80 -0.06 11.56 5.33
C ALA A 80 1.30 12.00 5.86
N LEU A 81 1.68 11.51 7.04
CA LEU A 81 2.92 11.88 7.70
C LEU A 81 3.77 10.64 7.94
N GLU A 82 5.06 10.69 7.56
CA GLU A 82 6.05 9.66 7.86
C GLU A 82 7.10 10.22 8.79
N PHE A 83 7.31 9.57 9.95
CA PHE A 83 8.34 9.90 10.90
C PHE A 83 9.49 8.90 10.80
N GLY A 84 10.73 9.41 10.69
CA GLY A 84 11.91 8.59 10.48
C GLY A 84 12.04 8.13 9.03
N CYS A 85 11.89 9.04 8.08
CA CYS A 85 11.91 8.72 6.65
C CYS A 85 13.31 8.37 6.11
N GLY A 86 14.38 8.62 6.85
CA GLY A 86 15.75 8.25 6.49
C GLY A 86 16.12 8.67 5.07
N GLY A 87 16.45 7.72 4.19
CA GLY A 87 16.77 7.98 2.78
C GLY A 87 15.57 8.27 1.87
N GLY A 88 14.35 8.44 2.40
CA GLY A 88 13.16 8.84 1.65
C GLY A 88 12.47 7.74 0.84
N ASN A 89 12.96 6.50 0.88
CA ASN A 89 12.36 5.38 0.13
C ASN A 89 10.90 5.09 0.54
N GLY A 90 10.53 5.37 1.79
CA GLY A 90 9.17 5.28 2.28
C GLY A 90 8.28 6.31 1.62
N LEU A 91 8.72 7.57 1.61
CA LEU A 91 8.00 8.67 0.98
C LEU A 91 7.76 8.45 -0.51
N LEU A 92 8.79 8.01 -1.25
CA LEU A 92 8.66 7.69 -2.68
C LEU A 92 7.61 6.61 -2.92
N ASN A 93 7.60 5.59 -2.07
CA ASN A 93 6.61 4.52 -2.16
C ASN A 93 5.20 5.01 -1.78
N ALA A 94 5.07 5.83 -0.72
CA ALA A 94 3.81 6.45 -0.36
C ALA A 94 3.25 7.32 -1.49
N GLU A 95 4.10 8.12 -2.15
CA GLU A 95 3.72 8.94 -3.30
C GLU A 95 3.17 8.09 -4.47
N MET A 96 3.78 6.93 -4.75
CA MET A 96 3.27 6.00 -5.76
C MET A 96 1.86 5.50 -5.42
N HIS A 97 1.61 5.17 -4.15
CA HIS A 97 0.27 4.76 -3.70
C HIS A 97 -0.73 5.92 -3.76
N ILE A 98 -0.34 7.12 -3.35
CA ILE A 98 -1.17 8.33 -3.43
C ILE A 98 -1.62 8.57 -4.87
N LYS A 99 -0.71 8.50 -5.84
CA LYS A 99 -1.05 8.65 -7.27
C LYS A 99 -2.08 7.64 -7.78
N GLU A 100 -2.10 6.43 -7.25
CA GLU A 100 -3.10 5.44 -7.63
C GLU A 100 -4.44 5.68 -6.90
N VAL A 101 -4.39 6.08 -5.64
CA VAL A 101 -5.56 6.29 -4.79
C VAL A 101 -6.36 7.55 -5.19
N THR A 102 -5.68 8.63 -5.55
CA THR A 102 -6.32 9.87 -6.02
C THR A 102 -7.05 9.72 -7.35
N LYS A 103 -6.76 8.66 -8.13
CA LYS A 103 -7.57 8.29 -9.32
C LYS A 103 -8.91 7.65 -8.95
N LEU A 104 -9.03 7.11 -7.73
CA LEU A 104 -10.21 6.37 -7.27
C LEU A 104 -11.13 7.22 -6.40
N PHE A 105 -10.58 8.18 -5.67
CA PHE A 105 -11.30 9.03 -4.73
C PHE A 105 -11.01 10.51 -5.02
N SER A 106 -12.02 11.36 -4.90
CA SER A 106 -11.89 12.82 -5.06
C SER A 106 -11.32 13.46 -3.80
N VAL A 107 -10.15 13.02 -3.37
CA VAL A 107 -9.46 13.46 -2.14
C VAL A 107 -8.01 13.76 -2.47
N ASP A 108 -7.56 14.99 -2.21
CA ASP A 108 -6.15 15.36 -2.27
C ASP A 108 -5.40 14.82 -1.06
N ILE A 109 -4.17 14.37 -1.24
CA ILE A 109 -3.34 13.83 -0.16
C ILE A 109 -1.99 14.54 -0.15
N ASP A 110 -1.76 15.34 0.88
CA ASP A 110 -0.46 15.97 1.12
C ASP A 110 0.46 14.99 1.86
N LEU A 111 1.69 14.81 1.38
CA LEU A 111 2.67 13.90 1.98
C LEU A 111 3.80 14.67 2.64
N TYR A 112 4.04 14.40 3.92
CA TYR A 112 5.09 15.04 4.71
C TYR A 112 6.03 13.99 5.31
N GLY A 113 7.34 14.21 5.18
CA GLY A 113 8.38 13.39 5.80
C GLY A 113 9.12 14.16 6.88
N PHE A 114 9.34 13.53 8.02
CA PHE A 114 10.09 14.10 9.15
C PHE A 114 11.25 13.16 9.50
N ASP A 115 12.45 13.70 9.56
CA ASP A 115 13.65 12.96 9.94
C ASP A 115 14.60 13.83 10.75
N ALA A 116 15.28 13.23 11.71
CA ALA A 116 16.27 13.95 12.52
C ALA A 116 17.59 14.20 11.76
N GLY A 117 17.83 13.44 10.68
CA GLY A 117 19.06 13.52 9.87
C GLY A 117 20.32 13.01 10.58
N SER A 118 20.20 12.58 11.84
CA SER A 118 21.31 12.11 12.68
C SER A 118 21.41 10.59 12.79
N GLY A 119 20.53 9.87 12.09
CA GLY A 119 20.40 8.42 12.19
C GLY A 119 19.69 7.97 13.47
N LEU A 120 19.72 6.66 13.73
CA LEU A 120 19.15 6.11 14.96
C LEU A 120 20.04 6.44 16.16
N PRO A 121 19.47 6.79 17.34
CA PRO A 121 20.25 6.97 18.54
C PRO A 121 20.95 5.69 18.93
N ALA A 122 22.09 5.81 19.63
CA ALA A 122 22.79 4.65 20.17
C ALA A 122 21.85 3.86 21.09
N PRO A 123 21.80 2.52 20.96
CA PRO A 123 20.94 1.71 21.81
C PRO A 123 21.37 1.81 23.28
N THR A 124 20.41 2.01 24.19
CA THR A 124 20.65 2.13 25.62
C THR A 124 20.62 0.78 26.34
N ASP A 125 20.11 -0.27 25.68
CA ASP A 125 20.08 -1.63 26.22
C ASP A 125 20.16 -2.68 25.09
N TYR A 126 20.21 -3.97 25.47
CA TYR A 126 20.33 -5.11 24.54
C TYR A 126 19.13 -5.24 23.57
N ARG A 127 17.98 -4.66 23.89
CA ARG A 127 16.78 -4.69 23.02
C ARG A 127 16.89 -3.71 21.86
N GLY A 128 17.73 -2.68 22.02
CA GLY A 128 18.08 -1.76 20.95
C GLY A 128 19.14 -2.31 19.99
N HIS A 129 19.76 -3.44 20.31
CA HIS A 129 20.57 -4.19 19.37
C HIS A 129 19.68 -5.03 18.46
N ALA A 130 18.93 -4.42 17.57
CA ALA A 130 18.42 -5.15 16.43
C ALA A 130 19.66 -5.65 15.65
N PRO A 131 19.87 -6.96 15.53
CA PRO A 131 20.92 -7.46 14.69
C PRO A 131 20.56 -7.05 13.27
N LEU A 132 21.38 -6.17 12.70
CA LEU A 132 21.61 -6.19 11.27
C LEU A 132 20.60 -5.50 10.35
N PHE A 133 20.83 -4.26 10.12
CA PHE A 133 21.00 -3.90 8.72
C PHE A 133 22.39 -3.26 8.55
N SER A 134 23.44 -4.06 8.57
CA SER A 134 24.65 -3.71 7.85
C SER A 134 24.34 -3.83 6.37
N ALA A 135 23.62 -2.87 5.82
CA ALA A 135 23.63 -2.65 4.40
C ALA A 135 25.07 -2.24 4.04
N ARG A 136 25.88 -3.18 3.59
CA ARG A 136 27.04 -2.86 2.78
C ARG A 136 26.50 -2.17 1.54
N LEU A 137 26.62 -0.86 1.53
CA LEU A 137 26.67 -0.11 0.29
C LEU A 137 27.95 -0.51 -0.43
N ILE A 138 27.81 -1.25 -1.51
CA ILE A 138 28.82 -1.38 -2.56
C ILE A 138 28.39 -0.49 -3.69
#